data_372d4f0701c4046ec9edbd63e2664070
#
_entry.id   372d4f0701c4046ec9edbd63e2664070
#
_cell.length_a   1.000
_cell.length_b   1.000
_cell.length_c   1.000
_cell.angle_alpha   90.00
_cell.angle_beta   90.00
_cell.angle_gamma   90.00
#
_symmetry.space_group_name_H-M   'P 1'
#
loop_
_entity.id
_entity.type
_entity.pdbx_description
1 polymer ?
#
loop_
_entity_poly.entity_id
_entity_poly.type
_entity_poly.pdbx_seq_one_letter_code
_entity_poly.pdbx_strand_id
1 'polypeptide(L)'
;QRRRRVFFLGYLKNSPLAKAARKCKEPLDWLLEDGVMATAFPAVLKHPREPELFEGGGDLVEISKRFNAKERRSISPFLSTGLMIDRKVWTIETKAVYDGPRTTLGDIILKNGAVPKKFFITKDQVAKWNYLKGAKSEQRTNKSSGTAYKYSEGSMVFPDPLDKPSRTIITA
;
A
#
# COMPACT_ATOMS: atom_id res chain seq x y z
N GLN A 1 5.41 -10.99 1.57
CA GLN A 1 4.41 -10.31 2.38
C GLN A 1 3.54 -9.41 1.51
N ARG A 2 2.20 -9.54 1.57
CA ARG A 2 1.25 -8.78 0.73
C ARG A 2 0.62 -7.63 1.51
N ARG A 3 1.41 -6.68 1.98
CA ARG A 3 0.89 -5.50 2.66
C ARG A 3 1.24 -4.25 1.86
N ARG A 4 0.24 -3.48 1.47
CA ARG A 4 0.46 -2.16 0.88
C ARG A 4 1.01 -1.22 1.95
N ARG A 5 2.02 -0.45 1.57
CA ARG A 5 2.63 0.57 2.43
C ARG A 5 2.87 1.82 1.61
N VAL A 6 2.81 2.96 2.27
CA VAL A 6 3.22 4.24 1.72
C VAL A 6 4.53 4.61 2.40
N PHE A 7 5.52 5.00 1.62
CA PHE A 7 6.79 5.50 2.10
C PHE A 7 6.88 6.98 1.76
N PHE A 8 7.25 7.78 2.75
CA PHE A 8 7.51 9.21 2.58
C PHE A 8 8.98 9.45 2.88
N LEU A 9 9.66 10.09 1.94
CA LEU A 9 11.04 10.52 2.09
C LEU A 9 11.10 12.04 1.96
N GLY A 10 11.50 12.71 3.02
CA GLY A 10 11.63 14.16 3.07
C GLY A 10 13.09 14.60 3.08
N TYR A 11 13.40 15.66 2.35
CA TYR A 11 14.73 16.29 2.36
C TYR A 11 14.66 17.64 3.04
N LEU A 12 15.66 17.95 3.86
CA LEU A 12 15.84 19.30 4.36
C LEU A 12 15.98 20.28 3.20
N LYS A 13 15.28 21.41 3.25
CA LYS A 13 15.17 22.40 2.17
C LYS A 13 16.51 22.82 1.58
N ASN A 14 17.55 22.92 2.41
CA ASN A 14 18.89 23.39 2.01
C ASN A 14 19.89 22.24 1.75
N SER A 15 19.46 20.98 1.84
CA SER A 15 20.33 19.83 1.59
C SER A 15 20.75 19.75 0.13
N PRO A 16 21.88 19.09 -0.17
CA PRO A 16 22.31 18.85 -1.56
C PRO A 16 21.24 18.13 -2.39
N LEU A 17 20.55 17.13 -1.80
CA LEU A 17 19.48 16.37 -2.47
C LEU A 17 18.26 17.25 -2.80
N ALA A 18 17.85 18.12 -1.87
CA ALA A 18 16.74 19.03 -2.15
C ALA A 18 17.08 20.05 -3.25
N LYS A 19 18.35 20.48 -3.30
CA LYS A 19 18.84 21.36 -4.37
C LYS A 19 18.91 20.62 -5.71
N ALA A 20 19.32 19.36 -5.72
CA ALA A 20 19.36 18.54 -6.93
C ALA A 20 17.94 18.30 -7.47
N ALA A 21 16.99 17.92 -6.60
CA ALA A 21 15.60 17.73 -6.99
C ALA A 21 14.97 18.99 -7.62
N ARG A 22 15.29 20.19 -7.10
CA ARG A 22 14.82 21.46 -7.68
C ARG A 22 15.46 21.81 -9.02
N LYS A 23 16.66 21.31 -9.27
CA LYS A 23 17.38 21.54 -10.54
C LYS A 23 17.01 20.53 -11.61
N CYS A 24 16.37 19.42 -11.23
CA CYS A 24 15.90 18.42 -12.17
C CYS A 24 14.87 19.07 -13.11
N LYS A 25 15.13 19.00 -14.41
CA LYS A 25 14.28 19.64 -15.42
C LYS A 25 12.94 18.90 -15.54
N GLU A 26 13.03 17.58 -15.54
CA GLU A 26 11.87 16.69 -15.67
C GLU A 26 11.61 15.95 -14.35
N PRO A 27 10.43 16.16 -13.71
CA PRO A 27 10.07 15.44 -12.49
C PRO A 27 10.11 13.92 -12.63
N LEU A 28 9.90 13.41 -13.84
CA LEU A 28 9.99 11.98 -14.14
C LEU A 28 11.39 11.42 -13.92
N ASP A 29 12.42 12.14 -14.30
CA ASP A 29 13.81 11.70 -14.11
C ASP A 29 14.11 11.51 -12.62
N TRP A 30 13.64 12.45 -11.78
CA TRP A 30 13.78 12.30 -10.33
C TRP A 30 12.98 11.10 -9.77
N LEU A 31 11.80 10.85 -10.30
CA LEU A 31 10.94 9.77 -9.84
C LEU A 31 11.40 8.38 -10.29
N LEU A 32 12.09 8.27 -11.43
CA LEU A 32 12.42 7.00 -12.04
C LEU A 32 13.92 6.70 -12.05
N GLU A 33 14.79 7.71 -11.98
CA GLU A 33 16.22 7.57 -12.20
C GLU A 33 17.07 8.19 -11.08
N ASP A 34 16.99 9.52 -10.89
CA ASP A 34 17.93 10.27 -10.08
C ASP A 34 17.63 10.28 -8.58
N GLY A 35 16.38 10.12 -8.21
CA GLY A 35 15.93 10.21 -6.82
C GLY A 35 16.38 9.02 -5.97
N VAL A 36 16.61 9.26 -4.67
CA VAL A 36 16.98 8.19 -3.72
C VAL A 36 15.99 7.03 -3.72
N MET A 37 14.70 7.33 -3.85
CA MET A 37 13.69 6.27 -3.93
C MET A 37 13.77 5.50 -5.25
N ALA A 38 14.05 6.17 -6.36
CA ALA A 38 14.23 5.54 -7.66
C ALA A 38 15.44 4.60 -7.67
N THR A 39 16.55 5.05 -7.12
CA THR A 39 17.77 4.23 -6.99
C THR A 39 17.57 3.02 -6.07
N ALA A 40 16.89 3.21 -4.93
CA ALA A 40 16.70 2.15 -3.95
C ALA A 40 15.59 1.15 -4.35
N PHE A 41 14.58 1.61 -5.08
CA PHE A 41 13.42 0.84 -5.52
C PHE A 41 13.11 1.13 -6.99
N PRO A 42 13.90 0.57 -7.92
CA PRO A 42 13.73 0.81 -9.34
C PRO A 42 12.31 0.54 -9.82
N ALA A 43 11.82 1.44 -10.65
CA ALA A 43 10.46 1.35 -11.18
C ALA A 43 10.43 1.82 -12.64
N VAL A 44 9.42 1.37 -13.37
CA VAL A 44 9.14 1.83 -14.73
C VAL A 44 7.70 2.35 -14.80
N LEU A 45 7.41 3.15 -15.80
CA LEU A 45 6.05 3.58 -16.06
C LEU A 45 5.14 2.37 -16.29
N LYS A 46 3.97 2.39 -15.68
CA LYS A 46 2.94 1.38 -15.94
C LYS A 46 2.31 1.56 -17.31
N HIS A 47 2.14 2.81 -17.71
CA HIS A 47 1.64 3.24 -19.02
C HIS A 47 2.43 4.46 -19.47
N PRO A 48 2.74 4.59 -20.77
CA PRO A 48 3.36 5.80 -21.31
C PRO A 48 2.42 6.99 -21.16
N ARG A 49 2.76 7.92 -20.27
CA ARG A 49 2.01 9.16 -20.06
C ARG A 49 2.83 10.15 -19.23
N GLU A 50 2.47 11.41 -19.32
CA GLU A 50 3.02 12.46 -18.48
C GLU A 50 2.53 12.34 -17.03
N PRO A 51 3.32 12.82 -16.05
CA PRO A 51 2.89 12.92 -14.68
C PRO A 51 1.67 13.86 -14.54
N GLU A 52 0.74 13.48 -13.70
CA GLU A 52 -0.32 14.40 -13.30
C GLU A 52 0.24 15.43 -12.33
N LEU A 53 -0.02 16.71 -12.61
CA LEU A 53 0.40 17.83 -11.79
C LEU A 53 -0.79 18.43 -11.05
N PHE A 54 -0.63 18.65 -9.76
CA PHE A 54 -1.56 19.46 -8.98
C PHE A 54 -0.83 20.31 -7.94
N GLU A 55 -1.45 21.41 -7.53
CA GLU A 55 -0.90 22.30 -6.54
C GLU A 55 -1.50 22.05 -5.16
N GLY A 56 -0.63 21.83 -4.18
CA GLY A 56 -0.98 21.68 -2.76
C GLY A 56 -1.09 23.05 -2.05
N GLY A 57 -1.72 24.04 -2.72
CA GLY A 57 -1.90 25.36 -2.14
C GLY A 57 -3.13 25.49 -1.23
N GLY A 58 -3.12 26.48 -0.32
CA GLY A 58 -4.17 26.72 0.67
C GLY A 58 -3.82 26.20 2.07
N ASP A 59 -4.74 26.44 3.02
CA ASP A 59 -4.60 25.85 4.34
C ASP A 59 -5.02 24.36 4.36
N LEU A 60 -4.69 23.67 5.43
CA LEU A 60 -4.96 22.24 5.55
C LEU A 60 -6.46 21.90 5.55
N VAL A 61 -7.30 22.80 6.05
CA VAL A 61 -8.75 22.60 6.09
C VAL A 61 -9.34 22.68 4.69
N GLU A 62 -8.92 23.65 3.89
CA GLU A 62 -9.34 23.79 2.50
C GLU A 62 -8.86 22.65 1.62
N ILE A 63 -7.61 22.22 1.79
CA ILE A 63 -7.07 21.04 1.10
C ILE A 63 -7.89 19.80 1.45
N SER A 64 -8.18 19.57 2.73
CA SER A 64 -8.99 18.45 3.19
C SER A 64 -10.42 18.47 2.65
N LYS A 65 -11.06 19.63 2.64
CA LYS A 65 -12.40 19.81 2.07
C LYS A 65 -12.41 19.49 0.57
N ARG A 66 -11.47 20.00 -0.19
CA ARG A 66 -11.34 19.74 -1.63
C ARG A 66 -11.05 18.26 -1.92
N PHE A 67 -10.20 17.64 -1.13
CA PHE A 67 -9.88 16.21 -1.27
C PHE A 67 -11.10 15.32 -1.00
N ASN A 68 -11.90 15.66 0.00
CA ASN A 68 -13.08 14.90 0.41
C ASN A 68 -14.36 15.31 -0.33
N ALA A 69 -14.30 16.25 -1.26
CA ALA A 69 -15.46 16.67 -2.04
C ALA A 69 -16.11 15.51 -2.79
N LYS A 70 -17.43 15.44 -2.78
CA LYS A 70 -18.21 14.31 -3.33
C LYS A 70 -17.91 14.03 -4.80
N GLU A 71 -17.60 15.05 -5.57
CA GLU A 71 -17.28 15.01 -6.99
C GLU A 71 -15.98 14.24 -7.29
N ARG A 72 -15.10 14.07 -6.30
CA ARG A 72 -13.80 13.38 -6.43
C ARG A 72 -13.74 12.03 -5.70
N ARG A 73 -14.85 11.50 -5.24
CA ARG A 73 -14.86 10.26 -4.42
C ARG A 73 -14.28 9.02 -5.10
N SER A 74 -14.24 9.00 -6.40
CA SER A 74 -13.76 7.83 -7.15
C SER A 74 -12.30 7.90 -7.57
N ILE A 75 -11.65 9.07 -7.46
CA ILE A 75 -10.31 9.27 -8.00
C ILE A 75 -9.42 9.87 -6.93
N SER A 76 -8.51 9.05 -6.39
CA SER A 76 -7.40 9.59 -5.60
C SER A 76 -6.49 10.39 -6.54
N PRO A 77 -6.12 11.64 -6.20
CA PRO A 77 -5.13 12.37 -6.97
C PRO A 77 -3.72 11.78 -6.82
N PHE A 78 -3.53 10.89 -5.84
CA PHE A 78 -2.25 10.22 -5.61
C PHE A 78 -2.22 8.89 -6.34
N LEU A 79 -1.24 8.72 -7.21
CA LEU A 79 -0.93 7.47 -7.87
C LEU A 79 0.13 6.68 -7.08
N SER A 80 0.80 5.73 -7.71
CA SER A 80 1.73 4.86 -6.98
C SER A 80 3.06 5.51 -6.61
N THR A 81 3.44 6.59 -7.30
CA THR A 81 4.69 7.33 -7.08
C THR A 81 4.44 8.81 -7.21
N GLY A 82 5.12 9.63 -6.42
CA GLY A 82 4.97 11.08 -6.49
C GLY A 82 6.17 11.84 -5.92
N LEU A 83 6.30 13.07 -6.39
CA LEU A 83 7.30 14.05 -5.97
C LEU A 83 6.59 15.35 -5.62
N MET A 84 6.93 15.94 -4.48
CA MET A 84 6.46 17.28 -4.11
C MET A 84 7.65 18.22 -3.95
N ILE A 85 7.65 19.31 -4.69
CA ILE A 85 8.61 20.41 -4.57
C ILE A 85 7.81 21.72 -4.50
N ASP A 86 8.07 22.51 -3.48
CA ASP A 86 7.47 23.84 -3.29
C ASP A 86 5.94 23.85 -3.50
N ARG A 87 5.24 22.84 -2.94
CA ARG A 87 3.79 22.60 -3.02
C ARG A 87 3.24 22.18 -4.39
N LYS A 88 4.09 22.00 -5.38
CA LYS A 88 3.71 21.34 -6.64
C LYS A 88 3.91 19.86 -6.47
N VAL A 89 2.90 19.08 -6.82
CA VAL A 89 2.92 17.62 -6.70
C VAL A 89 2.77 17.00 -8.07
N TRP A 90 3.76 16.22 -8.45
CA TRP A 90 3.73 15.36 -9.62
C TRP A 90 3.47 13.93 -9.16
N THR A 91 2.56 13.26 -9.81
CA THR A 91 2.24 11.87 -9.49
C THR A 91 2.00 11.04 -10.75
N ILE A 92 2.41 9.78 -10.70
CA ILE A 92 2.32 8.89 -11.85
C ILE A 92 2.18 7.44 -11.41
N GLU A 93 1.58 6.62 -12.26
CA GLU A 93 1.53 5.17 -12.04
C GLU A 93 2.82 4.49 -12.48
N THR A 94 3.46 3.82 -11.53
CA THR A 94 4.67 3.04 -11.77
C THR A 94 4.45 1.56 -11.45
N LYS A 95 5.31 0.73 -12.01
CA LYS A 95 5.45 -0.69 -11.70
C LYS A 95 6.86 -0.93 -11.20
N ALA A 96 7.00 -1.54 -10.03
CA ALA A 96 8.29 -1.90 -9.48
C ALA A 96 9.01 -2.91 -10.39
N VAL A 97 10.30 -2.66 -10.60
CA VAL A 97 11.23 -3.60 -11.22
C VAL A 97 11.95 -4.34 -10.10
N TYR A 98 11.75 -5.64 -10.02
CA TYR A 98 12.39 -6.48 -9.04
C TYR A 98 12.75 -7.83 -9.65
N ASP A 99 14.02 -8.11 -9.71
CA ASP A 99 14.64 -9.32 -10.27
C ASP A 99 15.26 -10.23 -9.20
N GLY A 100 15.22 -9.82 -7.95
CA GLY A 100 15.73 -10.57 -6.82
C GLY A 100 14.89 -11.80 -6.44
N PRO A 101 15.38 -12.62 -5.49
CA PRO A 101 14.71 -13.84 -5.05
C PRO A 101 13.36 -13.52 -4.41
N ARG A 102 12.36 -14.34 -4.72
CA ARG A 102 11.01 -14.25 -4.15
C ARG A 102 10.74 -15.43 -3.25
N THR A 103 11.00 -15.26 -1.96
CA THR A 103 10.67 -16.30 -0.98
C THR A 103 9.15 -16.49 -0.90
N THR A 104 8.70 -17.70 -1.14
CA THR A 104 7.29 -18.10 -1.03
C THR A 104 6.99 -18.72 0.34
N LEU A 105 5.71 -18.92 0.64
CA LEU A 105 5.31 -19.64 1.86
C LEU A 105 5.84 -21.07 1.85
N GLY A 106 5.82 -21.74 0.68
CA GLY A 106 6.31 -23.10 0.52
C GLY A 106 7.81 -23.27 0.78
N ASP A 107 8.60 -22.20 0.64
CA ASP A 107 10.05 -22.25 0.91
C ASP A 107 10.37 -22.23 2.40
N ILE A 108 9.48 -21.70 3.23
CA ILE A 108 9.74 -21.48 4.67
C ILE A 108 8.95 -22.41 5.59
N ILE A 109 7.92 -23.09 5.10
CA ILE A 109 7.15 -24.03 5.95
C ILE A 109 7.97 -25.28 6.28
N LEU A 110 7.77 -25.78 7.48
CA LEU A 110 8.31 -27.09 7.87
C LEU A 110 7.65 -28.21 7.05
N LYS A 111 8.47 -29.13 6.57
CA LYS A 111 8.04 -30.28 5.75
C LYS A 111 8.18 -31.58 6.57
N ASN A 112 7.64 -32.67 6.03
CA ASN A 112 7.90 -34.05 6.50
C ASN A 112 7.50 -34.33 7.96
N GLY A 113 6.34 -33.83 8.38
CA GLY A 113 5.80 -34.16 9.70
C GLY A 113 6.51 -33.50 10.88
N ALA A 114 7.44 -32.57 10.63
CA ALA A 114 8.15 -31.81 11.68
C ALA A 114 7.25 -30.84 12.45
N VAL A 115 6.01 -30.60 11.99
CA VAL A 115 5.07 -29.71 12.64
C VAL A 115 4.32 -30.43 13.75
N PRO A 116 4.42 -29.99 15.02
CA PRO A 116 3.65 -30.59 16.11
C PRO A 116 2.14 -30.51 15.85
N LYS A 117 1.41 -31.58 16.19
CA LYS A 117 -0.04 -31.72 15.95
C LYS A 117 -0.86 -30.54 16.50
N LYS A 118 -0.45 -29.93 17.59
CA LYS A 118 -1.12 -28.77 18.23
C LYS A 118 -1.23 -27.53 17.34
N PHE A 119 -0.43 -27.45 16.26
CA PHE A 119 -0.48 -26.31 15.33
C PHE A 119 -1.40 -26.54 14.13
N PHE A 120 -1.97 -27.74 14.00
CA PHE A 120 -2.96 -28.01 12.97
C PHE A 120 -4.34 -27.66 13.49
N ILE A 121 -5.16 -27.03 12.63
CA ILE A 121 -6.59 -26.85 12.91
C ILE A 121 -7.30 -28.20 12.84
N THR A 122 -8.23 -28.44 13.74
CA THR A 122 -9.05 -29.62 13.76
C THR A 122 -10.24 -29.49 12.80
N LYS A 123 -10.88 -30.61 12.44
CA LYS A 123 -11.99 -30.60 11.47
C LYS A 123 -13.15 -29.72 11.92
N ASP A 124 -13.47 -29.70 13.20
CA ASP A 124 -14.49 -28.86 13.82
C ASP A 124 -14.17 -27.35 13.76
N GLN A 125 -12.89 -27.01 13.74
CA GLN A 125 -12.45 -25.62 13.64
C GLN A 125 -12.51 -25.07 12.20
N VAL A 126 -12.58 -25.92 11.18
CA VAL A 126 -12.55 -25.48 9.77
C VAL A 126 -13.69 -24.50 9.45
N ALA A 127 -14.91 -24.77 9.93
CA ALA A 127 -16.07 -23.90 9.73
C ALA A 127 -15.83 -22.50 10.30
N LYS A 128 -15.28 -22.43 11.52
CA LYS A 128 -14.89 -21.14 12.14
C LYS A 128 -13.84 -20.40 11.34
N TRP A 129 -12.82 -21.08 10.84
CA TRP A 129 -11.78 -20.47 10.02
C TRP A 129 -12.32 -19.97 8.67
N ASN A 130 -13.20 -20.73 8.03
CA ASN A 130 -13.87 -20.30 6.80
C ASN A 130 -14.68 -19.02 7.03
N TYR A 131 -15.45 -18.94 8.14
CA TYR A 131 -16.16 -17.73 8.51
C TYR A 131 -15.20 -16.56 8.77
N LEU A 132 -14.15 -16.77 9.56
CA LEU A 132 -13.17 -15.72 9.88
C LEU A 132 -12.44 -15.18 8.65
N LYS A 133 -12.22 -16.02 7.64
CA LYS A 133 -11.53 -15.66 6.40
C LYS A 133 -12.48 -15.27 5.27
N GLY A 134 -13.76 -15.55 5.41
CA GLY A 134 -14.80 -15.20 4.44
C GLY A 134 -15.12 -13.70 4.42
N ALA A 135 -15.85 -13.27 3.39
CA ALA A 135 -16.43 -11.93 3.35
C ALA A 135 -17.51 -11.78 4.43
N LYS A 136 -17.56 -10.61 5.04
CA LYS A 136 -18.57 -10.26 6.05
C LYS A 136 -19.24 -8.94 5.71
N SER A 137 -20.52 -8.86 5.98
CA SER A 137 -21.30 -7.64 5.90
C SER A 137 -22.38 -7.70 6.98
N GLU A 138 -22.12 -7.07 8.11
CA GLU A 138 -22.91 -7.22 9.34
C GLU A 138 -23.25 -5.85 9.92
N GLN A 139 -24.42 -5.74 10.54
CA GLN A 139 -24.72 -4.58 11.40
C GLN A 139 -24.03 -4.78 12.74
N ARG A 140 -23.28 -3.79 13.17
CA ARG A 140 -22.59 -3.76 14.46
C ARG A 140 -22.90 -2.48 15.20
N THR A 141 -22.80 -2.53 16.51
CA THR A 141 -22.95 -1.35 17.37
C THR A 141 -21.63 -1.01 18.02
N ASN A 142 -21.23 0.24 17.94
CA ASN A 142 -20.06 0.73 18.65
C ASN A 142 -20.36 0.72 20.15
N LYS A 143 -19.56 -0.02 20.91
CA LYS A 143 -19.78 -0.20 22.35
C LYS A 143 -19.64 1.08 23.17
N SER A 144 -18.83 2.05 22.72
CA SER A 144 -18.61 3.30 23.44
C SER A 144 -19.66 4.37 23.12
N SER A 145 -20.15 4.45 21.89
CA SER A 145 -21.09 5.48 21.44
C SER A 145 -22.52 5.01 21.26
N GLY A 146 -22.77 3.70 21.29
CA GLY A 146 -24.08 3.12 20.98
C GLY A 146 -24.49 3.21 19.51
N THR A 147 -23.64 3.78 18.64
CA THR A 147 -23.98 4.02 17.22
C THR A 147 -23.93 2.74 16.42
N ALA A 148 -25.02 2.44 15.71
CA ALA A 148 -25.07 1.32 14.77
C ALA A 148 -24.30 1.68 13.49
N TYR A 149 -23.49 0.74 12.98
CA TYR A 149 -22.77 0.88 11.73
C TYR A 149 -22.72 -0.43 10.96
N LYS A 150 -22.60 -0.34 9.64
CA LYS A 150 -22.40 -1.49 8.77
C LYS A 150 -20.93 -1.84 8.74
N TYR A 151 -20.56 -2.97 9.34
CA TYR A 151 -19.23 -3.55 9.18
C TYR A 151 -19.15 -4.32 7.88
N SER A 152 -18.11 -4.08 7.09
CA SER A 152 -17.86 -4.81 5.85
C SER A 152 -16.38 -5.20 5.76
N GLU A 153 -16.13 -6.46 5.49
CA GLU A 153 -14.80 -7.03 5.32
C GLU A 153 -14.77 -7.93 4.09
N GLY A 154 -13.81 -7.72 3.20
CA GLY A 154 -13.60 -8.58 2.05
C GLY A 154 -13.06 -9.95 2.44
N SER A 155 -13.30 -10.96 1.60
CA SER A 155 -12.75 -12.30 1.80
C SER A 155 -11.22 -12.31 1.71
N MET A 156 -10.61 -13.15 2.53
CA MET A 156 -9.21 -13.48 2.46
C MET A 156 -9.03 -14.86 1.84
N VAL A 157 -7.98 -15.04 1.07
CA VAL A 157 -7.62 -16.38 0.53
C VAL A 157 -7.36 -17.34 1.70
N PHE A 158 -8.01 -18.51 1.67
CA PHE A 158 -7.82 -19.56 2.68
C PHE A 158 -8.03 -20.93 2.03
N PRO A 159 -7.07 -21.86 2.18
CA PRO A 159 -5.75 -21.68 2.79
C PRO A 159 -4.83 -20.75 1.99
N ASP A 160 -3.73 -20.28 2.61
CA ASP A 160 -2.73 -19.48 1.90
C ASP A 160 -2.00 -20.32 0.84
N PRO A 161 -1.84 -19.83 -0.40
CA PRO A 161 -1.14 -20.55 -1.45
C PRO A 161 0.36 -20.64 -1.14
N LEU A 162 0.93 -21.81 -1.38
CA LEU A 162 2.34 -22.09 -1.08
C LEU A 162 3.31 -21.43 -2.07
N ASP A 163 2.85 -21.15 -3.27
CA ASP A 163 3.62 -20.53 -4.37
C ASP A 163 3.70 -19.00 -4.27
N LYS A 164 3.20 -18.41 -3.19
CA LYS A 164 3.17 -16.97 -2.98
C LYS A 164 3.75 -16.59 -1.62
N PRO A 165 4.21 -15.33 -1.47
CA PRO A 165 4.65 -14.83 -0.18
C PRO A 165 3.54 -14.94 0.86
N SER A 166 3.90 -15.27 2.09
CA SER A 166 2.93 -15.31 3.19
C SER A 166 2.29 -13.93 3.41
N ARG A 167 1.06 -13.94 3.93
CA ARG A 167 0.42 -12.73 4.41
C ARG A 167 1.07 -12.23 5.71
N THR A 168 0.85 -10.96 6.03
CA THR A 168 1.21 -10.43 7.34
C THR A 168 0.43 -11.18 8.42
N ILE A 169 1.13 -11.67 9.41
CA ILE A 169 0.51 -12.19 10.64
C ILE A 169 -0.06 -10.98 11.39
N ILE A 170 -1.34 -11.04 11.69
CA ILE A 170 -2.03 -10.04 12.49
C ILE A 170 -2.16 -10.65 13.89
N THR A 171 -1.62 -9.99 14.89
CA THR A 171 -1.91 -10.31 16.29
C THR A 171 -3.29 -9.77 16.63
N ALA A 172 -4.13 -10.62 17.21
CA ALA A 172 -5.43 -10.24 17.75
C ALA A 172 -5.25 -9.49 19.08
#